data_513eaf0b6703863bfe8031bbe928bab3
#
_entry.id   513eaf0b6703863bfe8031bbe928bab3
#
_cell.length_a   1.000
_cell.length_b   1.000
_cell.length_c   1.000
_cell.angle_alpha   90.00
_cell.angle_beta   90.00
_cell.angle_gamma   90.00
#
_symmetry.space_group_name_H-M   'P 1'
#
loop_
_entity.id
_entity.type
_entity.pdbx_description
1 polymer ?
#
loop_
_entity_poly.entity_id
_entity_poly.type
_entity_poly.pdbx_seq_one_letter_code
_entity_poly.pdbx_strand_id
1 'polypeptide(L)'
;MLALHQNPTELEKVRQDRSLIPSMVSEVIRWQTPVIHMRRTATADAELGGQTIRMGEKLVLWYISGNRDESVFEHADAFIVDRPNARRHLAFGAGVHRCVGDQLAELQLRVLFEEILARGLRFDVIGEPARVYSNFIRGLSAMPVRMTV
;
A
#
# COMPACT_ATOMS: atom_id res chain seq x y z
N MET A 1 1.83 9.67 4.13
CA MET A 1 2.39 11.04 4.09
C MET A 1 3.27 11.27 2.86
N LEU A 2 4.39 10.52 2.64
CA LEU A 2 5.28 10.73 1.49
C LEU A 2 4.56 10.70 0.14
N ALA A 3 3.71 9.70 -0.11
CA ALA A 3 2.94 9.61 -1.35
C ALA A 3 2.07 10.85 -1.61
N LEU A 4 1.40 11.35 -0.58
CA LEU A 4 0.58 12.56 -0.68
C LEU A 4 1.42 13.83 -0.88
N HIS A 5 2.60 13.91 -0.27
CA HIS A 5 3.54 15.01 -0.51
C HIS A 5 4.03 15.02 -1.97
N GLN A 6 4.32 13.84 -2.52
CA GLN A 6 4.76 13.68 -3.91
C GLN A 6 3.64 13.87 -4.95
N ASN A 7 2.37 13.83 -4.50
CA ASN A 7 1.19 13.97 -5.35
C ASN A 7 0.22 15.03 -4.75
N PRO A 8 0.59 16.32 -4.78
CA PRO A 8 -0.17 17.37 -4.11
C PRO A 8 -1.58 17.56 -4.67
N THR A 9 -1.81 17.28 -5.94
CA THR A 9 -3.15 17.33 -6.54
C THR A 9 -4.07 16.27 -5.94
N GLU A 10 -3.55 15.09 -5.63
CA GLU A 10 -4.30 14.01 -4.99
C GLU A 10 -4.61 14.34 -3.53
N LEU A 11 -3.69 14.99 -2.82
CA LEU A 11 -3.94 15.49 -1.46
C LEU A 11 -5.05 16.55 -1.46
N GLU A 12 -5.07 17.42 -2.46
CA GLU A 12 -6.08 18.47 -2.55
C GLU A 12 -7.48 17.90 -2.78
N LYS A 13 -7.63 16.85 -3.60
CA LYS A 13 -8.91 16.14 -3.73
C LYS A 13 -9.46 15.70 -2.36
N VAL A 14 -8.61 15.10 -1.52
CA VAL A 14 -9.02 14.63 -0.18
C VAL A 14 -9.33 15.79 0.77
N ARG A 15 -8.68 16.94 0.62
CA ARG A 15 -9.01 18.15 1.39
C ARG A 15 -10.38 18.69 1.03
N GLN A 16 -10.73 18.68 -0.26
CA GLN A 16 -12.02 19.13 -0.77
C GLN A 16 -13.15 18.15 -0.47
N ASP A 17 -12.86 16.85 -0.54
CA ASP A 17 -13.82 15.79 -0.25
C ASP A 17 -13.23 14.74 0.70
N ARG A 18 -13.55 14.87 1.98
CA ARG A 18 -13.10 13.94 3.04
C ARG A 18 -13.71 12.55 2.92
N SER A 19 -14.77 12.37 2.14
CA SER A 19 -15.35 11.04 1.88
C SER A 19 -14.38 10.14 1.12
N LEU A 20 -13.33 10.70 0.50
CA LEU A 20 -12.26 9.97 -0.18
C LEU A 20 -11.23 9.35 0.78
N ILE A 21 -11.24 9.67 2.08
CA ILE A 21 -10.26 9.13 3.04
C ILE A 21 -10.18 7.60 3.02
N PRO A 22 -11.29 6.83 3.04
CA PRO A 22 -11.20 5.37 2.97
C PRO A 22 -10.55 4.84 1.69
N SER A 23 -10.87 5.44 0.53
CA SER A 23 -10.25 5.06 -0.75
C SER A 23 -8.77 5.43 -0.77
N MET A 24 -8.42 6.64 -0.35
CA MET A 24 -7.04 7.09 -0.20
C MET A 24 -6.22 6.17 0.70
N VAL A 25 -6.76 5.69 1.83
CA VAL A 25 -6.06 4.76 2.73
C VAL A 25 -5.75 3.46 2.01
N SER A 26 -6.73 2.88 1.30
CA SER A 26 -6.50 1.67 0.51
C SER A 26 -5.46 1.90 -0.59
N GLU A 27 -5.49 3.06 -1.26
CA GLU A 27 -4.50 3.42 -2.29
C GLU A 27 -3.10 3.63 -1.71
N VAL A 28 -2.97 4.26 -0.54
CA VAL A 28 -1.68 4.37 0.18
C VAL A 28 -1.09 2.98 0.45
N ILE A 29 -1.91 2.05 0.93
CA ILE A 29 -1.50 0.68 1.24
C ILE A 29 -1.11 -0.07 -0.04
N ARG A 30 -1.92 0.04 -1.12
CA ARG A 30 -1.61 -0.51 -2.44
C ARG A 30 -0.28 0.02 -2.97
N TRP A 31 -0.16 1.33 -3.03
CA TRP A 31 0.96 2.02 -3.66
C TRP A 31 2.27 1.82 -2.90
N GLN A 32 2.20 1.82 -1.56
CA GLN A 32 3.36 1.58 -0.70
C GLN A 32 3.77 0.11 -0.67
N THR A 33 2.82 -0.83 -0.58
CA THR A 33 3.05 -2.27 -0.46
C THR A 33 4.14 -2.58 0.58
N PRO A 34 3.87 -2.41 1.90
CA PRO A 34 4.91 -2.51 2.95
C PRO A 34 5.61 -3.86 3.01
N VAL A 35 4.91 -4.96 2.76
CA VAL A 35 5.49 -6.30 2.61
C VAL A 35 5.63 -6.59 1.12
N ILE A 36 6.88 -6.76 0.66
CA ILE A 36 7.19 -6.88 -0.76
C ILE A 36 6.69 -8.22 -1.33
N HIS A 37 6.92 -9.30 -0.60
CA HIS A 37 6.58 -10.66 -1.04
C HIS A 37 6.33 -11.60 0.14
N MET A 38 5.71 -12.72 -0.13
CA MET A 38 5.64 -13.87 0.77
C MET A 38 5.99 -15.15 0.03
N ARG A 39 6.50 -16.16 0.78
CA ARG A 39 6.85 -17.46 0.23
C ARG A 39 5.83 -18.51 0.66
N ARG A 40 5.59 -19.46 -0.23
CA ARG A 40 4.85 -20.70 0.03
C ARG A 40 5.71 -21.90 -0.39
N THR A 41 5.40 -23.07 0.15
CA THR A 41 5.96 -24.34 -0.31
C THR A 41 4.79 -25.21 -0.78
N ALA A 42 4.87 -25.75 -1.98
CA ALA A 42 3.84 -26.61 -2.52
C ALA A 42 3.74 -27.91 -1.68
N THR A 43 2.55 -28.25 -1.25
CA THR A 43 2.28 -29.47 -0.47
C THR A 43 1.89 -30.66 -1.34
N ALA A 44 1.60 -30.40 -2.61
CA ALA A 44 1.33 -31.38 -3.66
C ALA A 44 1.72 -30.78 -5.01
N ASP A 45 1.79 -31.61 -6.04
CA ASP A 45 1.95 -31.14 -7.42
C ASP A 45 0.72 -30.30 -7.80
N ALA A 46 0.93 -29.19 -8.51
CA ALA A 46 -0.10 -28.27 -8.93
C ALA A 46 0.24 -27.61 -10.27
N GLU A 47 -0.77 -27.08 -10.94
CA GLU A 47 -0.62 -26.29 -12.16
C GLU A 47 -0.96 -24.82 -11.84
N LEU A 48 -0.10 -23.88 -12.28
CA LEU A 48 -0.33 -22.45 -12.15
C LEU A 48 0.17 -21.72 -13.39
N GLY A 49 -0.74 -21.04 -14.09
CA GLY A 49 -0.37 -20.28 -15.29
C GLY A 49 0.27 -21.12 -16.39
N GLY A 50 -0.15 -22.39 -16.54
CA GLY A 50 0.42 -23.33 -17.50
C GLY A 50 1.79 -23.91 -17.10
N GLN A 51 2.24 -23.66 -15.88
CA GLN A 51 3.49 -24.22 -15.33
C GLN A 51 3.18 -25.26 -14.27
N THR A 52 3.83 -26.41 -14.34
CA THR A 52 3.76 -27.45 -13.31
C THR A 52 4.65 -27.06 -12.14
N ILE A 53 4.05 -27.03 -10.95
CA ILE A 53 4.73 -26.82 -9.68
C ILE A 53 4.74 -28.16 -8.94
N ARG A 54 5.91 -28.66 -8.61
CA ARG A 54 6.03 -29.95 -7.93
C ARG A 54 5.96 -29.77 -6.41
N MET A 55 5.51 -30.81 -5.72
CA MET A 55 5.56 -30.88 -4.27
C MET A 55 6.96 -30.55 -3.74
N GLY A 56 7.04 -29.70 -2.73
CA GLY A 56 8.28 -29.21 -2.11
C GLY A 56 8.87 -27.96 -2.77
N GLU A 57 8.43 -27.58 -3.95
CA GLU A 57 8.91 -26.35 -4.60
C GLU A 57 8.42 -25.10 -3.88
N LYS A 58 9.21 -24.04 -4.00
CA LYS A 58 8.98 -22.75 -3.34
C LYS A 58 8.41 -21.74 -4.33
N LEU A 59 7.27 -21.17 -3.98
CA LEU A 59 6.63 -20.10 -4.73
C LEU A 59 6.81 -18.79 -3.99
N VAL A 60 7.25 -17.77 -4.70
CA VAL A 60 7.34 -16.40 -4.18
C VAL A 60 6.18 -15.58 -4.77
N LEU A 61 5.35 -15.07 -3.89
CA LEU A 61 4.20 -14.23 -4.22
C LEU A 61 4.61 -12.77 -4.10
N TRP A 62 4.88 -12.12 -5.22
CA TRP A 62 5.31 -10.73 -5.27
C TRP A 62 4.11 -9.77 -5.16
N TYR A 63 3.76 -9.37 -3.94
CA TYR A 63 2.65 -8.46 -3.69
C TYR A 63 2.86 -7.10 -4.35
N ILE A 64 4.10 -6.61 -4.37
CA ILE A 64 4.44 -5.35 -5.03
C ILE A 64 4.18 -5.39 -6.54
N SER A 65 4.45 -6.52 -7.20
CA SER A 65 4.14 -6.71 -8.62
C SER A 65 2.63 -6.77 -8.85
N GLY A 66 1.92 -7.59 -8.07
CA GLY A 66 0.45 -7.68 -8.19
C GLY A 66 -0.26 -6.36 -7.91
N ASN A 67 0.29 -5.51 -7.04
CA ASN A 67 -0.24 -4.18 -6.78
C ASN A 67 0.11 -3.14 -7.88
N ARG A 68 0.93 -3.53 -8.86
CA ARG A 68 1.31 -2.74 -10.03
C ARG A 68 0.83 -3.39 -11.34
N ASP A 69 -0.02 -4.40 -11.27
CA ASP A 69 -0.55 -5.10 -12.42
C ASP A 69 -1.61 -4.24 -13.14
N GLU A 70 -1.31 -3.79 -14.35
CA GLU A 70 -2.20 -2.94 -15.15
C GLU A 70 -3.44 -3.70 -15.67
N SER A 71 -3.41 -5.02 -15.68
CA SER A 71 -4.62 -5.82 -15.96
C SER A 71 -5.66 -5.72 -14.85
N VAL A 72 -5.25 -5.27 -13.65
CA VAL A 72 -6.11 -5.11 -12.47
C VAL A 72 -6.30 -3.63 -12.11
N PHE A 73 -5.23 -2.84 -12.16
CA PHE A 73 -5.22 -1.44 -11.76
C PHE A 73 -4.81 -0.55 -12.95
N GLU A 74 -5.77 0.11 -13.54
CA GLU A 74 -5.50 1.09 -14.59
C GLU A 74 -4.53 2.17 -14.06
N HIS A 75 -3.49 2.51 -14.85
CA HIS A 75 -2.41 3.40 -14.41
C HIS A 75 -1.81 2.96 -13.07
N ALA A 76 -1.40 1.68 -12.96
CA ALA A 76 -1.00 1.03 -11.71
C ALA A 76 0.16 1.73 -10.99
N ASP A 77 1.05 2.41 -11.71
CA ASP A 77 2.17 3.18 -11.15
C ASP A 77 1.77 4.59 -10.68
N ALA A 78 0.58 5.07 -11.02
CA ALA A 78 0.07 6.32 -10.51
C ALA A 78 -0.55 6.15 -9.12
N PHE A 79 -0.36 7.18 -8.27
CA PHE A 79 -1.06 7.30 -7.00
C PHE A 79 -2.37 8.07 -7.21
N ILE A 80 -3.51 7.41 -7.00
CA ILE A 80 -4.86 7.93 -7.32
C ILE A 80 -5.77 7.69 -6.12
N VAL A 81 -6.09 8.74 -5.36
CA VAL A 81 -6.84 8.62 -4.08
C VAL A 81 -8.30 8.18 -4.24
N ASP A 82 -8.89 8.41 -5.38
CA ASP A 82 -10.26 8.04 -5.75
C ASP A 82 -10.31 6.80 -6.64
N ARG A 83 -9.25 5.99 -6.66
CA ARG A 83 -9.19 4.74 -7.43
C ARG A 83 -10.32 3.79 -7.02
N PRO A 84 -11.22 3.39 -7.95
CA PRO A 84 -12.44 2.65 -7.60
C PRO A 84 -12.16 1.25 -7.04
N ASN A 85 -11.03 0.64 -7.43
CA ASN A 85 -10.67 -0.72 -7.05
C ASN A 85 -9.44 -0.81 -6.13
N ALA A 86 -9.04 0.28 -5.46
CA ALA A 86 -7.87 0.32 -4.56
C ALA A 86 -7.89 -0.81 -3.51
N ARG A 87 -9.06 -1.17 -2.99
CA ARG A 87 -9.27 -2.25 -2.00
C ARG A 87 -8.90 -3.65 -2.51
N ARG A 88 -8.74 -3.85 -3.82
CA ARG A 88 -8.30 -5.13 -4.40
C ARG A 88 -6.81 -5.40 -4.23
N HIS A 89 -6.09 -4.51 -3.58
CA HIS A 89 -4.64 -4.67 -3.37
C HIS A 89 -4.28 -5.94 -2.59
N LEU A 90 -3.08 -6.45 -2.83
CA LEU A 90 -2.52 -7.64 -2.20
C LEU A 90 -1.56 -7.33 -1.02
N ALA A 91 -1.48 -6.07 -0.58
CA ALA A 91 -0.53 -5.65 0.46
C ALA A 91 -0.74 -6.36 1.80
N PHE A 92 -1.95 -6.84 2.07
CA PHE A 92 -2.29 -7.67 3.23
C PHE A 92 -2.30 -9.17 2.92
N GLY A 93 -1.85 -9.58 1.74
CA GLY A 93 -1.99 -10.95 1.26
C GLY A 93 -3.42 -11.33 0.88
N ALA A 94 -3.62 -12.61 0.65
CA ALA A 94 -4.92 -13.18 0.27
C ALA A 94 -5.11 -14.59 0.85
N GLY A 95 -6.36 -15.08 0.86
CA GLY A 95 -6.71 -16.41 1.33
C GLY A 95 -6.62 -16.56 2.85
N VAL A 96 -6.38 -17.77 3.32
CA VAL A 96 -6.37 -18.13 4.76
C VAL A 96 -5.28 -17.43 5.57
N HIS A 97 -4.24 -16.93 4.89
CA HIS A 97 -3.14 -16.19 5.50
C HIS A 97 -3.24 -14.68 5.30
N ARG A 98 -4.41 -14.16 4.90
CA ARG A 98 -4.62 -12.71 4.90
C ARG A 98 -4.32 -12.13 6.27
N CYS A 99 -3.70 -10.95 6.29
CA CYS A 99 -3.32 -10.27 7.53
C CYS A 99 -4.51 -10.14 8.47
N VAL A 100 -4.38 -10.67 9.69
CA VAL A 100 -5.43 -10.57 10.73
C VAL A 100 -5.63 -9.14 11.22
N GLY A 101 -4.62 -8.28 11.06
CA GLY A 101 -4.63 -6.88 11.49
C GLY A 101 -5.04 -5.88 10.41
N ASP A 102 -5.50 -6.33 9.23
CA ASP A 102 -5.81 -5.43 8.10
C ASP A 102 -6.85 -4.36 8.46
N GLN A 103 -7.94 -4.75 9.14
CA GLN A 103 -9.00 -3.84 9.58
C GLN A 103 -8.48 -2.79 10.58
N LEU A 104 -7.62 -3.20 11.51
CA LEU A 104 -7.04 -2.29 12.47
C LEU A 104 -6.08 -1.30 11.80
N ALA A 105 -5.26 -1.78 10.88
CA ALA A 105 -4.33 -0.93 10.12
C ALA A 105 -5.07 0.12 9.28
N GLU A 106 -6.13 -0.30 8.57
CA GLU A 106 -6.97 0.63 7.80
C GLU A 106 -7.66 1.66 8.72
N LEU A 107 -8.20 1.20 9.87
CA LEU A 107 -8.84 2.08 10.85
C LEU A 107 -7.86 3.12 11.41
N GLN A 108 -6.67 2.70 11.81
CA GLN A 108 -5.64 3.60 12.34
C GLN A 108 -5.23 4.67 11.32
N LEU A 109 -5.01 4.26 10.06
CA LEU A 109 -4.67 5.21 9.00
C LEU A 109 -5.83 6.17 8.72
N ARG A 110 -7.06 5.68 8.68
CA ARG A 110 -8.25 6.51 8.46
C ARG A 110 -8.37 7.57 9.56
N VAL A 111 -8.36 7.17 10.82
CA VAL A 111 -8.47 8.09 11.96
C VAL A 111 -7.33 9.09 11.97
N LEU A 112 -6.10 8.65 11.67
CA LEU A 112 -4.94 9.55 11.57
C LEU A 112 -5.17 10.65 10.53
N PHE A 113 -5.62 10.30 9.32
CA PHE A 113 -5.85 11.29 8.26
C PHE A 113 -7.08 12.16 8.53
N GLU A 114 -8.14 11.62 9.13
CA GLU A 114 -9.29 12.40 9.59
C GLU A 114 -8.86 13.49 10.58
N GLU A 115 -8.03 13.15 11.58
CA GLU A 115 -7.51 14.09 12.57
C GLU A 115 -6.55 15.12 11.97
N ILE A 116 -5.64 14.72 11.09
CA ILE A 116 -4.74 15.62 10.38
C ILE A 116 -5.53 16.69 9.62
N LEU A 117 -6.53 16.27 8.85
CA LEU A 117 -7.33 17.16 8.03
C LEU A 117 -8.28 18.02 8.89
N ALA A 118 -8.84 17.46 9.97
CA ALA A 118 -9.73 18.20 10.87
C ALA A 118 -9.00 19.35 11.58
N ARG A 119 -7.74 19.14 11.92
CA ARG A 119 -6.90 20.15 12.60
C ARG A 119 -6.20 21.11 11.64
N GLY A 120 -6.39 20.98 10.33
CA GLY A 120 -5.73 21.82 9.33
C GLY A 120 -4.22 21.59 9.22
N LEU A 121 -3.71 20.48 9.79
CA LEU A 121 -2.27 20.19 9.80
C LEU A 121 -1.73 19.99 8.38
N ARG A 122 -0.57 20.59 8.12
CA ARG A 122 0.19 20.46 6.89
C ARG A 122 1.56 19.84 7.22
N PHE A 123 2.04 19.01 6.30
CA PHE A 123 3.33 18.34 6.44
C PHE A 123 4.15 18.55 5.17
N ASP A 124 5.27 19.22 5.32
CA ASP A 124 6.26 19.37 4.27
C ASP A 124 7.42 18.43 4.55
N VAL A 125 7.78 17.59 3.59
CA VAL A 125 8.99 16.77 3.67
C VAL A 125 10.17 17.70 3.39
N ILE A 126 11.04 17.90 4.38
CA ILE A 126 12.11 18.90 4.37
C ILE A 126 13.51 18.31 4.20
N GLY A 127 13.61 17.01 3.95
CA GLY A 127 14.87 16.32 3.73
C GLY A 127 14.65 14.98 3.06
N GLU A 128 15.72 14.33 2.63
CA GLU A 128 15.66 13.03 1.95
C GLU A 128 15.17 11.95 2.92
N PRO A 129 14.07 11.21 2.58
CA PRO A 129 13.60 10.11 3.40
C PRO A 129 14.59 8.93 3.36
N ALA A 130 15.01 8.45 4.52
CA ALA A 130 15.85 7.25 4.65
C ALA A 130 14.99 5.99 4.58
N ARG A 131 15.43 5.00 3.79
CA ARG A 131 14.72 3.72 3.64
C ARG A 131 15.28 2.66 4.57
N VAL A 132 14.41 1.74 4.99
CA VAL A 132 14.83 0.53 5.68
C VAL A 132 15.63 -0.34 4.69
N TYR A 133 16.81 -0.79 5.10
CA TYR A 133 17.60 -1.75 4.34
C TYR A 133 17.05 -3.15 4.53
N SER A 134 16.16 -3.56 3.63
CA SER A 134 15.48 -4.85 3.69
C SER A 134 15.02 -5.29 2.31
N ASN A 135 15.13 -6.58 2.02
CA ASN A 135 14.54 -7.21 0.84
C ASN A 135 13.10 -7.71 1.08
N PHE A 136 12.59 -7.54 2.29
CA PHE A 136 11.26 -8.03 2.70
C PHE A 136 10.29 -6.89 3.03
N ILE A 137 10.77 -5.85 3.76
CA ILE A 137 9.96 -4.71 4.17
C ILE A 137 10.33 -3.47 3.36
N ARG A 138 9.33 -2.87 2.71
CA ARG A 138 9.46 -1.60 2.02
C ARG A 138 8.95 -0.47 2.92
N GLY A 139 9.84 0.08 3.73
CA GLY A 139 9.53 1.11 4.72
C GLY A 139 10.50 2.28 4.70
N LEU A 140 10.22 3.27 5.52
CA LEU A 140 11.10 4.38 5.83
C LEU A 140 11.60 4.23 7.27
N SER A 141 12.91 4.41 7.49
CA SER A 141 13.50 4.47 8.82
C SER A 141 13.48 5.89 9.38
N ALA A 142 13.45 6.89 8.49
CA ALA A 142 13.30 8.30 8.86
C ALA A 142 12.67 9.09 7.69
N MET A 143 11.92 10.12 8.03
CA MET A 143 11.39 11.09 7.08
C MET A 143 11.32 12.45 7.79
N PRO A 144 12.30 13.35 7.54
CA PRO A 144 12.29 14.69 8.13
C PRO A 144 11.08 15.48 7.62
N VAL A 145 10.26 15.98 8.53
CA VAL A 145 9.06 16.75 8.19
C VAL A 145 8.99 18.03 9.00
N ARG A 146 8.43 19.07 8.39
CA ARG A 146 7.95 20.27 9.08
C ARG A 146 6.44 20.20 9.17
N MET A 147 5.91 20.36 10.36
CA MET A 147 4.47 20.43 10.60
C MET A 147 4.07 21.89 10.84
N THR A 148 3.01 22.33 10.19
CA THR A 148 2.37 23.66 10.36
C THR A 148 0.85 23.47 10.47
N VAL A 149 0.20 24.47 11.02
CA VAL A 149 -1.27 24.59 11.10
C VAL A 149 -1.75 25.56 10.03
#